data_0f96175efb2b8060661add4c02fab9dd
#
_entry.id   0f96175efb2b8060661add4c02fab9dd
#
_cell.length_a   1.000
_cell.length_b   1.000
_cell.length_c   1.000
_cell.angle_alpha   90.00
_cell.angle_beta   90.00
_cell.angle_gamma   90.00
#
_symmetry.space_group_name_H-M   'P 1'
#
loop_
_entity.id
_entity.type
_entity.pdbx_description
1 polymer ?
#
loop_
_entity_poly.entity_id
_entity_poly.type
_entity_poly.pdbx_seq_one_letter_code
_entity_poly.pdbx_strand_id
1 'polypeptide(L)'
;LSQFHMDIASSIQAVTEEVVFRLVKDISKKYNIKNLCMAGGVALNCVANGKILKEKLFDNIWIQPAAGDAGGSLGAALAYWFQELNKERKINNKDSMQGSYLGPKFNNSIIESELLSLNANFKKYSDDELIKVLASELSKEKTVGWFQGRMEFGPRALGSRSILADPRSEEMQKELNLKVKFRESFRPFA
;
A
#
# COMPACT_ATOMS: atom_id res chain seq x y z
N LEU A 1 4.76 -25.59 8.02
CA LEU A 1 5.94 -24.80 8.41
C LEU A 1 6.49 -25.37 9.69
N SER A 2 7.82 -25.46 9.77
CA SER A 2 8.55 -25.88 10.97
C SER A 2 9.36 -24.70 11.54
N GLN A 3 9.92 -24.86 12.75
CA GLN A 3 10.80 -23.85 13.36
C GLN A 3 11.96 -23.48 12.42
N PHE A 4 12.54 -24.44 11.72
CA PHE A 4 13.59 -24.21 10.74
C PHE A 4 13.21 -23.18 9.64
N HIS A 5 11.98 -23.25 9.11
CA HIS A 5 11.52 -22.28 8.10
C HIS A 5 11.30 -20.88 8.70
N MET A 6 10.87 -20.81 9.95
CA MET A 6 10.71 -19.54 10.68
C MET A 6 12.07 -18.91 10.96
N ASP A 7 13.07 -19.70 11.34
CA ASP A 7 14.42 -19.24 11.60
C ASP A 7 15.10 -18.71 10.33
N ILE A 8 14.91 -19.38 9.19
CA ILE A 8 15.41 -18.89 7.89
C ILE A 8 14.75 -17.54 7.54
N ALA A 9 13.43 -17.43 7.68
CA ALA A 9 12.71 -16.20 7.36
C ALA A 9 13.17 -15.03 8.27
N SER A 10 13.34 -15.29 9.57
CA SER A 10 13.86 -14.31 10.51
C SER A 10 15.32 -13.92 10.18
N SER A 11 16.16 -14.87 9.80
CA SER A 11 17.55 -14.63 9.42
C SER A 11 17.66 -13.77 8.16
N ILE A 12 16.87 -14.06 7.13
CA ILE A 12 16.82 -13.25 5.91
C ILE A 12 16.35 -11.82 6.21
N GLN A 13 15.34 -11.66 7.08
CA GLN A 13 14.89 -10.34 7.49
C GLN A 13 16.02 -9.57 8.18
N ALA A 14 16.70 -10.18 9.13
CA ALA A 14 17.83 -9.57 9.85
C ALA A 14 18.97 -9.15 8.91
N VAL A 15 19.34 -10.01 7.96
CA VAL A 15 20.37 -9.69 6.94
C VAL A 15 19.89 -8.54 6.04
N THR A 16 18.64 -8.56 5.61
CA THR A 16 18.07 -7.49 4.77
C THR A 16 18.13 -6.14 5.49
N GLU A 17 17.73 -6.10 6.75
CA GLU A 17 17.79 -4.90 7.57
C GLU A 17 19.20 -4.36 7.71
N GLU A 18 20.16 -5.24 7.99
CA GLU A 18 21.56 -4.87 8.15
C GLU A 18 22.15 -4.31 6.83
N VAL A 19 21.88 -4.96 5.70
CA VAL A 19 22.35 -4.50 4.37
C VAL A 19 21.77 -3.13 4.04
N VAL A 20 20.46 -2.96 4.17
CA VAL A 20 19.78 -1.68 3.90
C VAL A 20 20.30 -0.60 4.82
N PHE A 21 20.48 -0.90 6.10
CA PHE A 21 21.00 0.05 7.08
C PHE A 21 22.42 0.50 6.76
N ARG A 22 23.31 -0.42 6.39
CA ARG A 22 24.69 -0.09 5.97
C ARG A 22 24.71 0.83 4.76
N LEU A 23 23.92 0.52 3.73
CA LEU A 23 23.82 1.35 2.53
C LEU A 23 23.33 2.77 2.87
N VAL A 24 22.26 2.88 3.65
CA VAL A 24 21.68 4.15 4.06
C VAL A 24 22.67 4.95 4.91
N LYS A 25 23.39 4.31 5.82
CA LYS A 25 24.39 4.93 6.67
C LYS A 25 25.61 5.43 5.85
N ASP A 26 26.03 4.69 4.85
CA ASP A 26 27.11 5.10 3.95
C ASP A 26 26.68 6.34 3.13
N ILE A 27 25.48 6.31 2.57
CA ILE A 27 24.90 7.46 1.84
C ILE A 27 24.81 8.68 2.72
N SER A 28 24.35 8.55 3.97
CA SER A 28 24.24 9.69 4.90
C SER A 28 25.60 10.34 5.22
N LYS A 29 26.66 9.54 5.27
CA LYS A 29 28.03 10.03 5.49
C LYS A 29 28.64 10.68 4.25
N LYS A 30 28.32 10.12 3.08
CA LYS A 30 28.91 10.54 1.80
C LYS A 30 28.28 11.83 1.27
N TYR A 31 27.00 12.01 1.50
CA TYR A 31 26.22 13.13 0.99
C TYR A 31 25.61 13.91 2.15
N ASN A 32 25.83 15.21 2.20
CA ASN A 32 25.21 16.07 3.21
C ASN A 32 23.79 16.49 2.80
N ILE A 33 22.92 15.47 2.60
CA ILE A 33 21.53 15.64 2.19
C ILE A 33 20.63 15.11 3.31
N LYS A 34 19.61 15.90 3.66
CA LYS A 34 18.70 15.63 4.78
C LYS A 34 17.50 14.74 4.43
N ASN A 35 17.26 14.49 3.14
CA ASN A 35 16.10 13.77 2.66
C ASN A 35 16.54 12.48 1.97
N LEU A 36 15.96 11.35 2.36
CA LEU A 36 16.16 10.05 1.76
C LEU A 36 14.94 9.66 0.93
N CYS A 37 15.13 9.33 -0.35
CA CYS A 37 14.11 8.71 -1.18
C CYS A 37 14.47 7.25 -1.43
N MET A 38 13.49 6.35 -1.30
CA MET A 38 13.66 4.92 -1.50
C MET A 38 12.66 4.39 -2.53
N ALA A 39 13.14 3.53 -3.42
CA ALA A 39 12.34 2.80 -4.40
C ALA A 39 12.91 1.38 -4.57
N GLY A 40 12.20 0.52 -5.31
CA GLY A 40 12.50 -0.91 -5.42
C GLY A 40 11.63 -1.75 -4.47
N GLY A 41 11.47 -3.05 -4.75
CA GLY A 41 10.62 -3.95 -3.96
C GLY A 41 10.98 -4.01 -2.47
N VAL A 42 12.29 -3.99 -2.15
CA VAL A 42 12.78 -3.99 -0.76
C VAL A 42 12.43 -2.71 -0.01
N ALA A 43 12.24 -1.59 -0.70
CA ALA A 43 11.83 -0.33 -0.08
C ALA A 43 10.42 -0.40 0.57
N LEU A 44 9.64 -1.44 0.29
CA LEU A 44 8.36 -1.70 0.96
C LEU A 44 8.51 -2.47 2.28
N ASN A 45 9.74 -2.81 2.69
CA ASN A 45 9.99 -3.46 3.98
C ASN A 45 9.83 -2.46 5.14
N CYS A 46 8.63 -2.40 5.71
CA CYS A 46 8.30 -1.42 6.75
C CYS A 46 9.13 -1.59 8.04
N VAL A 47 9.62 -2.80 8.33
CA VAL A 47 10.46 -3.07 9.51
C VAL A 47 11.83 -2.42 9.34
N ALA A 48 12.48 -2.65 8.19
CA ALA A 48 13.75 -2.00 7.85
C ALA A 48 13.60 -0.47 7.82
N ASN A 49 12.55 0.04 7.19
CA ASN A 49 12.27 1.48 7.11
C ASN A 49 12.06 2.10 8.49
N GLY A 50 11.34 1.42 9.38
CA GLY A 50 11.14 1.86 10.76
C GLY A 50 12.43 1.94 11.57
N LYS A 51 13.38 1.03 11.33
CA LYS A 51 14.72 1.10 11.95
C LYS A 51 15.51 2.30 11.44
N ILE A 52 15.53 2.54 10.12
CA ILE A 52 16.21 3.71 9.53
C ILE A 52 15.65 5.01 10.12
N LEU A 53 14.33 5.11 10.25
CA LEU A 53 13.68 6.30 10.83
C LEU A 53 14.10 6.54 12.28
N LYS A 54 14.21 5.49 13.09
CA LYS A 54 14.63 5.57 14.50
C LYS A 54 16.07 6.04 14.66
N GLU A 55 16.95 5.72 13.72
CA GLU A 55 18.35 6.13 13.76
C GLU A 55 18.58 7.63 13.43
N LYS A 56 17.54 8.31 12.94
CA LYS A 56 17.59 9.76 12.65
C LYS A 56 18.77 10.21 11.77
N LEU A 57 19.15 9.34 10.82
CA LEU A 57 20.22 9.66 9.85
C LEU A 57 19.78 10.70 8.82
N PHE A 58 18.47 10.83 8.61
CA PHE A 58 17.84 11.79 7.72
C PHE A 58 16.69 12.50 8.44
N ASP A 59 16.42 13.73 8.06
CA ASP A 59 15.30 14.50 8.61
C ASP A 59 13.96 13.99 8.03
N ASN A 60 13.96 13.56 6.76
CA ASN A 60 12.79 13.02 6.09
C ASN A 60 13.14 11.76 5.29
N ILE A 61 12.22 10.81 5.31
CA ILE A 61 12.30 9.59 4.49
C ILE A 61 11.03 9.53 3.64
N TRP A 62 11.18 9.41 2.33
CA TRP A 62 10.09 9.20 1.40
C TRP A 62 10.24 7.87 0.68
N ILE A 63 9.19 7.07 0.69
CA ILE A 63 9.15 5.76 0.04
C ILE A 63 8.11 5.85 -1.07
N GLN A 64 8.53 5.53 -2.31
CA GLN A 64 7.61 5.48 -3.43
C GLN A 64 6.48 4.47 -3.13
N PRO A 65 5.20 4.88 -3.10
CA PRO A 65 4.09 3.97 -2.82
C PRO A 65 4.00 2.78 -3.79
N ALA A 66 4.34 3.00 -5.05
CA ALA A 66 4.47 1.97 -6.06
C ALA A 66 5.95 1.62 -6.28
N ALA A 67 6.66 1.28 -5.19
CA ALA A 67 8.13 1.11 -5.18
C ALA A 67 8.65 -0.03 -6.06
N GLY A 68 7.82 -1.06 -6.32
CA GLY A 68 8.16 -2.21 -7.18
C GLY A 68 7.87 -1.95 -8.67
N ASP A 69 7.52 -3.02 -9.39
CA ASP A 69 7.36 -3.04 -10.86
C ASP A 69 6.33 -2.03 -11.37
N ALA A 70 5.23 -1.82 -10.63
CA ALA A 70 4.21 -0.86 -11.02
C ALA A 70 4.76 0.57 -11.17
N GLY A 71 5.69 0.99 -10.31
CA GLY A 71 6.33 2.30 -10.39
C GLY A 71 7.31 2.43 -11.55
N GLY A 72 7.79 1.30 -12.10
CA GLY A 72 8.67 1.29 -13.27
C GLY A 72 8.04 1.94 -14.49
N SER A 73 6.74 1.75 -14.73
CA SER A 73 6.02 2.38 -15.83
C SER A 73 5.97 3.90 -15.70
N LEU A 74 5.66 4.41 -14.51
CA LEU A 74 5.69 5.84 -14.21
C LEU A 74 7.12 6.40 -14.32
N GLY A 75 8.09 5.68 -13.75
CA GLY A 75 9.50 6.06 -13.77
C GLY A 75 10.06 6.13 -15.18
N ALA A 76 9.74 5.19 -16.06
CA ALA A 76 10.15 5.20 -17.47
C ALA A 76 9.61 6.43 -18.22
N ALA A 77 8.33 6.76 -18.03
CA ALA A 77 7.74 7.94 -18.63
C ALA A 77 8.40 9.24 -18.13
N LEU A 78 8.67 9.34 -16.82
CA LEU A 78 9.32 10.50 -16.24
C LEU A 78 10.79 10.60 -16.65
N ALA A 79 11.53 9.49 -16.74
CA ALA A 79 12.90 9.47 -17.23
C ALA A 79 12.97 9.95 -18.68
N TYR A 80 12.12 9.43 -19.56
CA TYR A 80 12.05 9.90 -20.93
C TYR A 80 11.75 11.40 -21.02
N TRP A 81 10.76 11.88 -20.27
CA TRP A 81 10.38 13.29 -20.28
C TRP A 81 11.48 14.22 -19.78
N PHE A 82 12.09 13.89 -18.66
CA PHE A 82 13.06 14.79 -18.01
C PHE A 82 14.50 14.56 -18.46
N GLN A 83 14.91 13.34 -18.78
CA GLN A 83 16.29 13.01 -19.14
C GLN A 83 16.51 13.02 -20.63
N GLU A 84 15.63 12.38 -21.43
CA GLU A 84 15.79 12.32 -22.88
C GLU A 84 15.30 13.60 -23.57
N LEU A 85 14.11 14.06 -23.20
CA LEU A 85 13.55 15.28 -23.78
C LEU A 85 14.03 16.57 -23.10
N ASN A 86 14.86 16.47 -22.06
CA ASN A 86 15.45 17.59 -21.31
C ASN A 86 14.40 18.63 -20.86
N LYS A 87 13.19 18.20 -20.47
CA LYS A 87 12.14 19.09 -20.01
C LYS A 87 12.42 19.57 -18.59
N GLU A 88 12.17 20.85 -18.35
CA GLU A 88 12.34 21.45 -17.03
C GLU A 88 11.43 20.80 -15.99
N ARG A 89 12.00 20.43 -14.84
CA ARG A 89 11.26 19.91 -13.72
C ARG A 89 10.73 21.04 -12.84
N LYS A 90 9.43 21.27 -12.91
CA LYS A 90 8.74 22.23 -12.02
C LYS A 90 8.33 21.51 -10.72
N ILE A 91 8.96 21.93 -9.62
CA ILE A 91 8.64 21.41 -8.29
C ILE A 91 7.48 22.24 -7.72
N ASN A 92 6.48 21.57 -7.19
CA ASN A 92 5.43 22.20 -6.41
C ASN A 92 5.42 21.58 -4.99
N ASN A 93 4.79 22.28 -4.04
CA ASN A 93 4.72 21.82 -2.65
C ASN A 93 3.55 20.84 -2.39
N LYS A 94 2.91 20.35 -3.47
CA LYS A 94 1.81 19.39 -3.37
C LYS A 94 2.34 18.00 -3.67
N ASP A 95 1.76 16.98 -3.02
CA ASP A 95 2.02 15.58 -3.34
C ASP A 95 1.52 15.25 -4.75
N SER A 96 2.46 15.13 -5.71
CA SER A 96 2.15 14.76 -7.10
C SER A 96 1.64 13.31 -7.22
N MET A 97 1.93 12.46 -6.24
CA MET A 97 1.39 11.10 -6.16
C MET A 97 -0.04 11.06 -5.59
N GLN A 98 -0.55 12.17 -5.06
CA GLN A 98 -1.91 12.26 -4.49
C GLN A 98 -2.23 11.13 -3.50
N GLY A 99 -1.29 10.77 -2.64
CA GLY A 99 -1.42 9.64 -1.72
C GLY A 99 -1.55 8.30 -2.44
N SER A 100 -1.04 8.17 -3.66
CA SER A 100 -1.17 7.00 -4.55
C SER A 100 -2.52 6.85 -5.25
N TYR A 101 -3.47 7.78 -5.09
CA TYR A 101 -4.79 7.72 -5.72
C TYR A 101 -4.74 8.24 -7.18
N LEU A 102 -4.07 7.52 -8.06
CA LEU A 102 -3.87 7.88 -9.47
C LEU A 102 -4.70 7.05 -10.45
N GLY A 103 -5.37 6.00 -9.99
CA GLY A 103 -6.18 5.12 -10.82
C GLY A 103 -7.55 5.70 -11.20
N PRO A 104 -8.43 4.91 -11.81
CA PRO A 104 -9.76 5.35 -12.23
C PRO A 104 -10.65 5.73 -11.04
N LYS A 105 -11.58 6.66 -11.32
CA LYS A 105 -12.60 7.09 -10.38
C LYS A 105 -13.97 7.01 -11.03
N PHE A 106 -14.94 6.47 -10.33
CA PHE A 106 -16.33 6.41 -10.76
C PHE A 106 -17.20 7.19 -9.76
N ASN A 107 -18.14 7.96 -10.25
CA ASN A 107 -19.15 8.62 -9.42
C ASN A 107 -20.35 7.71 -9.19
N ASN A 108 -21.20 8.06 -8.22
CA ASN A 108 -22.35 7.24 -7.85
C ASN A 108 -23.34 7.03 -9.01
N SER A 109 -23.51 8.01 -9.90
CA SER A 109 -24.42 7.87 -11.04
C SER A 109 -23.93 6.85 -12.07
N ILE A 110 -22.62 6.80 -12.31
CA ILE A 110 -22.02 5.79 -13.19
C ILE A 110 -22.17 4.39 -12.56
N ILE A 111 -21.86 4.29 -11.25
CA ILE A 111 -21.96 3.02 -10.52
C ILE A 111 -23.42 2.51 -10.54
N GLU A 112 -24.38 3.37 -10.30
CA GLU A 112 -25.79 3.00 -10.32
C GLU A 112 -26.25 2.56 -11.72
N SER A 113 -25.86 3.29 -12.76
CA SER A 113 -26.18 2.91 -14.15
C SER A 113 -25.63 1.54 -14.50
N GLU A 114 -24.39 1.24 -14.12
CA GLU A 114 -23.78 -0.09 -14.33
C GLU A 114 -24.51 -1.19 -13.57
N LEU A 115 -24.81 -0.96 -12.28
CA LEU A 115 -25.53 -1.94 -11.47
C LEU A 115 -26.92 -2.26 -12.04
N LEU A 116 -27.63 -1.24 -12.52
CA LEU A 116 -28.93 -1.40 -13.18
C LEU A 116 -28.80 -2.18 -14.50
N SER A 117 -27.80 -1.86 -15.31
CA SER A 117 -27.56 -2.57 -16.59
C SER A 117 -27.27 -4.05 -16.41
N LEU A 118 -26.62 -4.41 -15.31
CA LEU A 118 -26.28 -5.77 -14.93
C LEU A 118 -27.40 -6.50 -14.17
N ASN A 119 -28.56 -5.86 -13.97
CA ASN A 119 -29.63 -6.37 -13.11
C ASN A 119 -29.13 -6.78 -11.71
N ALA A 120 -28.14 -6.05 -11.17
CA ALA A 120 -27.58 -6.34 -9.88
C ALA A 120 -28.57 -5.97 -8.76
N ASN A 121 -28.62 -6.81 -7.72
CA ASN A 121 -29.40 -6.50 -6.52
C ASN A 121 -28.57 -5.61 -5.61
N PHE A 122 -28.97 -4.35 -5.43
CA PHE A 122 -28.26 -3.39 -4.58
C PHE A 122 -29.24 -2.51 -3.79
N LYS A 123 -28.71 -1.88 -2.73
CA LYS A 123 -29.44 -0.94 -1.90
C LYS A 123 -28.63 0.34 -1.74
N LYS A 124 -29.29 1.48 -1.85
CA LYS A 124 -28.69 2.77 -1.57
C LYS A 124 -28.83 3.12 -0.09
N TYR A 125 -27.80 3.74 0.46
CA TYR A 125 -27.76 4.28 1.81
C TYR A 125 -27.24 5.71 1.77
N SER A 126 -27.62 6.53 2.73
CA SER A 126 -26.88 7.72 3.09
C SER A 126 -25.55 7.35 3.74
N ASP A 127 -24.58 8.28 3.79
CA ASP A 127 -23.25 8.00 4.37
C ASP A 127 -23.37 7.55 5.84
N ASP A 128 -24.24 8.19 6.63
CA ASP A 128 -24.46 7.84 8.02
C ASP A 128 -25.09 6.46 8.21
N GLU A 129 -26.02 6.08 7.35
CA GLU A 129 -26.63 4.75 7.36
C GLU A 129 -25.63 3.69 6.92
N LEU A 130 -24.85 3.98 5.89
CA LEU A 130 -23.82 3.07 5.39
C LEU A 130 -22.80 2.73 6.47
N ILE A 131 -22.32 3.72 7.21
CA ILE A 131 -21.38 3.53 8.31
C ILE A 131 -21.98 2.63 9.40
N LYS A 132 -23.23 2.84 9.77
CA LYS A 132 -23.92 2.03 10.78
C LYS A 132 -24.12 0.58 10.32
N VAL A 133 -24.54 0.39 9.08
CA VAL A 133 -24.72 -0.93 8.48
C VAL A 133 -23.38 -1.66 8.42
N LEU A 134 -22.32 -0.99 7.92
CA LEU A 134 -21.00 -1.54 7.82
C LEU A 134 -20.44 -1.96 9.19
N ALA A 135 -20.52 -1.09 10.19
CA ALA A 135 -20.07 -1.40 11.53
C ALA A 135 -20.82 -2.60 12.14
N SER A 136 -22.14 -2.67 11.92
CA SER A 136 -22.96 -3.81 12.35
C SER A 136 -22.58 -5.10 11.66
N GLU A 137 -22.28 -5.10 10.37
CA GLU A 137 -21.90 -6.32 9.65
C GLU A 137 -20.49 -6.78 10.02
N LEU A 138 -19.54 -5.85 10.20
CA LEU A 138 -18.20 -6.17 10.67
C LEU A 138 -18.22 -6.75 12.09
N SER A 139 -19.03 -6.19 13.01
CA SER A 139 -19.15 -6.71 14.37
C SER A 139 -19.76 -8.13 14.46
N LYS A 140 -20.38 -8.61 13.39
CA LYS A 140 -20.85 -9.99 13.22
C LYS A 140 -19.81 -10.89 12.55
N GLU A 141 -18.56 -10.46 12.52
CA GLU A 141 -17.44 -11.17 11.90
C GLU A 141 -17.58 -11.37 10.38
N LYS A 142 -18.38 -10.53 9.72
CA LYS A 142 -18.48 -10.55 8.27
C LYS A 142 -17.35 -9.81 7.61
N THR A 143 -16.98 -10.26 6.43
CA THR A 143 -16.00 -9.60 5.57
C THR A 143 -16.72 -8.73 4.55
N VAL A 144 -16.23 -7.53 4.32
CA VAL A 144 -16.80 -6.55 3.39
C VAL A 144 -15.78 -6.17 2.32
N GLY A 145 -16.15 -6.30 1.05
CA GLY A 145 -15.43 -5.67 -0.06
C GLY A 145 -15.74 -4.18 -0.10
N TRP A 146 -14.70 -3.35 0.04
CA TRP A 146 -14.84 -1.89 0.10
C TRP A 146 -14.31 -1.23 -1.17
N PHE A 147 -15.15 -0.42 -1.77
CA PHE A 147 -14.87 0.32 -2.99
C PHE A 147 -15.29 1.77 -2.82
N GLN A 148 -14.34 2.72 -2.80
CA GLN A 148 -14.64 4.13 -2.67
C GLN A 148 -13.66 5.01 -3.45
N GLY A 149 -14.16 6.10 -4.02
CA GLY A 149 -13.33 7.13 -4.62
C GLY A 149 -12.40 6.64 -5.74
N ARG A 150 -11.23 7.25 -5.83
CA ARG A 150 -10.22 6.92 -6.83
C ARG A 150 -9.39 5.70 -6.42
N MET A 151 -9.14 4.82 -7.36
CA MET A 151 -8.31 3.63 -7.15
C MET A 151 -6.84 4.01 -6.89
N GLU A 152 -6.19 3.25 -6.05
CA GLU A 152 -4.76 3.33 -5.77
C GLU A 152 -3.92 2.89 -6.98
N PHE A 153 -2.77 3.52 -7.17
CA PHE A 153 -1.72 3.09 -8.09
C PHE A 153 -0.62 2.36 -7.30
N GLY A 154 -0.36 1.11 -7.67
CA GLY A 154 0.62 0.27 -6.99
C GLY A 154 0.02 -1.03 -6.45
N PRO A 155 0.85 -1.89 -5.80
CA PRO A 155 0.45 -3.23 -5.41
C PRO A 155 -0.38 -3.30 -4.12
N ARG A 156 -0.57 -2.17 -3.43
CA ARG A 156 -1.21 -2.14 -2.11
C ARG A 156 -2.60 -1.51 -2.19
N ALA A 157 -3.55 -2.11 -1.49
CA ALA A 157 -4.81 -1.47 -1.15
C ALA A 157 -4.57 -0.47 -0.01
N LEU A 158 -5.08 0.74 -0.15
CA LEU A 158 -4.88 1.85 0.80
C LEU A 158 -6.22 2.48 1.20
N GLY A 159 -7.30 1.70 1.20
CA GLY A 159 -8.62 2.12 1.64
C GLY A 159 -9.65 2.35 0.55
N SER A 160 -9.27 2.42 -0.74
CA SER A 160 -10.24 2.62 -1.83
C SER A 160 -10.68 1.34 -2.52
N ARG A 161 -9.88 0.29 -2.46
CA ARG A 161 -10.16 -1.05 -3.00
C ARG A 161 -9.67 -2.09 -2.00
N SER A 162 -10.34 -2.14 -0.86
CA SER A 162 -9.90 -2.88 0.31
C SER A 162 -10.89 -3.97 0.69
N ILE A 163 -10.43 -4.91 1.48
CA ILE A 163 -11.26 -5.86 2.18
C ILE A 163 -11.25 -5.46 3.65
N LEU A 164 -12.43 -5.21 4.21
CA LEU A 164 -12.59 -4.84 5.60
C LEU A 164 -13.06 -6.04 6.42
N ALA A 165 -12.52 -6.20 7.60
CA ALA A 165 -12.91 -7.25 8.55
C ALA A 165 -12.67 -6.77 9.99
N ASP A 166 -13.28 -7.43 10.96
CA ASP A 166 -13.11 -7.12 12.39
C ASP A 166 -11.82 -7.74 12.92
N PRO A 167 -10.81 -6.94 13.34
CA PRO A 167 -9.54 -7.45 13.86
C PRO A 167 -9.64 -8.06 15.26
N ARG A 168 -10.78 -7.95 15.94
CA ARG A 168 -11.03 -8.54 17.26
C ARG A 168 -11.32 -10.04 17.19
N SER A 169 -11.72 -10.55 16.03
CA SER A 169 -11.98 -11.98 15.81
C SER A 169 -10.65 -12.73 15.67
N GLU A 170 -10.43 -13.73 16.51
CA GLU A 170 -9.22 -14.57 16.50
C GLU A 170 -9.07 -15.40 15.24
N GLU A 171 -10.18 -15.81 14.62
CA GLU A 171 -10.19 -16.63 13.40
C GLU A 171 -10.15 -15.80 12.11
N MET A 172 -10.41 -14.50 12.16
CA MET A 172 -10.58 -13.66 10.97
C MET A 172 -9.38 -13.66 10.04
N GLN A 173 -8.17 -13.59 10.59
CA GLN A 173 -6.93 -13.64 9.79
C GLN A 173 -6.85 -14.93 8.96
N LYS A 174 -7.15 -16.07 9.59
CA LYS A 174 -7.15 -17.38 8.96
C LYS A 174 -8.24 -17.49 7.91
N GLU A 175 -9.46 -17.07 8.23
CA GLU A 175 -10.59 -17.10 7.31
C GLU A 175 -10.35 -16.25 6.07
N LEU A 176 -9.89 -15.02 6.21
CA LEU A 176 -9.57 -14.14 5.09
C LEU A 176 -8.48 -14.74 4.18
N ASN A 177 -7.44 -15.31 4.78
CA ASN A 177 -6.38 -15.94 4.00
C ASN A 177 -6.86 -17.15 3.22
N LEU A 178 -7.61 -18.04 3.86
CA LEU A 178 -8.04 -19.31 3.24
C LEU A 178 -9.22 -19.13 2.30
N LYS A 179 -10.24 -18.34 2.69
CA LYS A 179 -11.52 -18.26 1.96
C LYS A 179 -11.55 -17.11 0.93
N VAL A 180 -10.80 -16.04 1.15
CA VAL A 180 -10.83 -14.85 0.29
C VAL A 180 -9.56 -14.68 -0.53
N LYS A 181 -8.39 -14.84 0.10
CA LYS A 181 -7.10 -14.68 -0.57
C LYS A 181 -6.51 -15.97 -1.14
N PHE A 182 -7.05 -17.12 -0.78
CA PHE A 182 -6.57 -18.46 -1.20
C PHE A 182 -5.06 -18.63 -1.00
N ARG A 183 -4.59 -18.29 0.19
CA ARG A 183 -3.17 -18.31 0.58
C ARG A 183 -3.00 -18.85 2.00
N GLU A 184 -1.76 -18.96 2.44
CA GLU A 184 -1.42 -19.51 3.76
C GLU A 184 -2.04 -18.70 4.90
N SER A 185 -2.59 -19.41 5.91
CA SER A 185 -3.37 -18.83 7.01
C SER A 185 -2.59 -17.84 7.90
N PHE A 186 -1.27 -17.96 7.93
CA PHE A 186 -0.41 -17.15 8.81
C PHE A 186 -0.09 -15.75 8.27
N ARG A 187 -0.41 -15.45 7.01
CA ARG A 187 -0.07 -14.14 6.41
C ARG A 187 -0.81 -13.01 7.11
N PRO A 188 -0.10 -11.94 7.51
CA PRO A 188 -0.71 -10.81 8.19
C PRO A 188 -1.56 -9.96 7.24
N PHE A 189 -2.48 -9.23 7.83
CA PHE A 189 -3.22 -8.12 7.24
C PHE A 189 -2.83 -6.81 7.95
N ALA A 190 -2.95 -5.68 7.23
CA ALA A 190 -2.73 -4.35 7.79
C ALA A 190 -4.02 -3.81 8.40
#